data_bee2564f253e2fa56fbf5dcc8b83989b
#
_entry.id   bee2564f253e2fa56fbf5dcc8b83989b
#
_cell.length_a   1.000
_cell.length_b   1.000
_cell.length_c   1.000
_cell.angle_alpha   90.00
_cell.angle_beta   90.00
_cell.angle_gamma   90.00
#
_symmetry.space_group_name_H-M   'P 1'
#
loop_
_entity.id
_entity.type
_entity.pdbx_description
1 polymer ?
#
loop_
_entity_poly.entity_id
_entity_poly.type
_entity_poly.pdbx_seq_one_letter_code
_entity_poly.pdbx_strand_id
1 'polypeptide(L)'
;MILKQKQAHSFSFSLELSGEFSDNNLLDKASLSILYGYKKLISDKNNISLLDICNDDLEFKISKDIAIEISNKYKKLIIFGIGGSSLGGQALCGSRFYQYLSSQTIEIIFIDNLHYHNFNIFLENLDFTSTAFLTISKSGKTLETLSQILVTQDFFKKDIEKLGAENFYFITEDSKSPLKDIADNLKRPIIPHSNQIGGRYSCFTSVAMIPAILTGINISEYIKGGKNIIDNFLNEAEDSMVFKGASIIKAAMDSGYSNHVFIPYLQRLYQTTYWYAQLFAESLGKNGMAMTPIKALGSVDQHSQLQLYLDGPKDKFFTFITQSTEDLGNEIIIPHNVQDIDYFNNNKLGDVIFANQESTIETLIEQKCPVRRIHFENFSDKALGEILMFFMLETILLGYAMNINPFDQPAVETGKIKARNILLKNNK
;
A
#
# COMPACT_ATOMS: atom_id res chain seq x y z
N MET A 1 -15.61 -15.63 -17.81
CA MET A 1 -16.88 -14.87 -17.73
C MET A 1 -16.52 -13.39 -17.62
N ILE A 2 -16.74 -12.60 -18.67
CA ILE A 2 -16.46 -11.16 -18.64
C ILE A 2 -17.64 -10.49 -17.96
N LEU A 3 -17.47 -10.02 -16.74
CA LEU A 3 -18.46 -9.22 -16.03
C LEU A 3 -18.44 -7.79 -16.60
N LYS A 4 -18.99 -7.58 -17.80
CA LYS A 4 -19.16 -6.22 -18.36
C LYS A 4 -20.25 -5.48 -17.59
N GLN A 5 -19.85 -4.38 -16.98
CA GLN A 5 -20.72 -3.50 -16.19
C GLN A 5 -21.59 -2.61 -17.09
N LYS A 6 -22.86 -2.44 -16.72
CA LYS A 6 -23.70 -1.30 -17.16
C LYS A 6 -23.18 -0.04 -16.44
N GLN A 7 -22.78 0.98 -17.21
CA GLN A 7 -22.21 2.22 -16.71
C GLN A 7 -23.22 3.04 -15.89
N ALA A 8 -22.93 3.23 -14.59
CA ALA A 8 -23.42 4.35 -13.80
C ALA A 8 -22.26 5.09 -13.12
N HIS A 9 -21.12 4.43 -12.80
CA HIS A 9 -19.88 5.05 -12.31
C HIS A 9 -18.74 4.65 -13.23
N SER A 10 -18.01 5.63 -13.78
CA SER A 10 -16.79 5.34 -14.55
C SER A 10 -15.60 5.17 -13.60
N PHE A 11 -15.23 3.93 -13.32
CA PHE A 11 -14.00 3.61 -12.64
C PHE A 11 -12.80 3.71 -13.57
N SER A 12 -11.62 3.97 -12.98
CA SER A 12 -10.36 3.96 -13.73
C SER A 12 -9.89 2.55 -14.08
N PHE A 13 -10.54 1.51 -13.53
CA PHE A 13 -10.17 0.11 -13.77
C PHE A 13 -11.38 -0.80 -13.98
N SER A 14 -11.13 -1.92 -14.68
CA SER A 14 -12.02 -3.07 -14.77
C SER A 14 -11.51 -4.22 -13.90
N LEU A 15 -12.43 -5.12 -13.53
CA LEU A 15 -12.17 -6.34 -12.76
C LEU A 15 -12.66 -7.55 -13.55
N GLU A 16 -11.76 -8.50 -13.81
CA GLU A 16 -12.05 -9.71 -14.57
C GLU A 16 -11.54 -10.93 -13.80
N LEU A 17 -12.26 -12.05 -13.94
CA LEU A 17 -11.82 -13.36 -13.49
C LEU A 17 -11.70 -14.27 -14.70
N SER A 18 -10.52 -14.86 -14.89
CA SER A 18 -10.22 -15.85 -15.91
C SER A 18 -9.76 -17.16 -15.28
N GLY A 19 -9.96 -18.26 -15.99
CA GLY A 19 -9.77 -19.60 -15.44
C GLY A 19 -11.02 -20.07 -14.68
N GLU A 20 -10.93 -21.28 -14.13
CA GLU A 20 -12.07 -21.94 -13.46
C GLU A 20 -11.65 -22.35 -12.05
N PHE A 21 -12.55 -22.15 -11.09
CA PHE A 21 -12.46 -22.83 -9.81
C PHE A 21 -12.88 -24.31 -9.97
N SER A 22 -12.44 -25.16 -9.05
CA SER A 22 -12.71 -26.60 -9.08
C SER A 22 -14.20 -26.97 -9.04
N ASP A 23 -15.06 -26.08 -8.54
CA ASP A 23 -16.53 -26.18 -8.54
C ASP A 23 -17.11 -24.87 -9.11
N ASN A 24 -17.88 -24.97 -10.19
CA ASN A 24 -18.52 -23.84 -10.86
C ASN A 24 -19.50 -23.06 -9.96
N ASN A 25 -19.97 -23.66 -8.86
CA ASN A 25 -20.86 -23.01 -7.90
C ASN A 25 -20.12 -22.28 -6.77
N LEU A 26 -18.77 -22.33 -6.72
CA LEU A 26 -18.02 -21.71 -5.63
C LEU A 26 -18.13 -20.19 -5.60
N LEU A 27 -18.18 -19.55 -6.76
CA LEU A 27 -18.35 -18.11 -6.84
C LEU A 27 -19.72 -17.68 -6.29
N ASP A 28 -20.80 -18.41 -6.62
CA ASP A 28 -22.14 -18.14 -6.10
C ASP A 28 -22.22 -18.34 -4.58
N LYS A 29 -21.64 -19.44 -4.07
CA LYS A 29 -21.56 -19.70 -2.63
C LYS A 29 -20.75 -18.62 -1.91
N ALA A 30 -19.61 -18.22 -2.47
CA ALA A 30 -18.80 -17.15 -1.95
C ALA A 30 -19.56 -15.82 -1.93
N SER A 31 -20.29 -15.49 -3.01
CA SER A 31 -21.12 -14.29 -3.10
C SER A 31 -22.20 -14.25 -2.02
N LEU A 32 -22.84 -15.37 -1.71
CA LEU A 32 -23.80 -15.46 -0.59
C LEU A 32 -23.12 -15.19 0.76
N SER A 33 -21.90 -15.71 0.98
CA SER A 33 -21.13 -15.44 2.19
C SER A 33 -20.73 -13.95 2.28
N ILE A 34 -20.32 -13.36 1.16
CA ILE A 34 -19.99 -11.92 1.08
C ILE A 34 -21.24 -11.07 1.31
N LEU A 35 -22.41 -11.46 0.77
CA LEU A 35 -23.68 -10.77 1.03
C LEU A 35 -24.04 -10.74 2.52
N TYR A 36 -23.83 -11.87 3.21
CA TYR A 36 -24.01 -11.91 4.65
C TYR A 36 -23.04 -10.94 5.37
N GLY A 37 -21.76 -10.96 5.01
CA GLY A 37 -20.76 -10.05 5.52
C GLY A 37 -21.08 -8.58 5.23
N TYR A 38 -21.56 -8.28 4.02
CA TYR A 38 -21.98 -6.95 3.61
C TYR A 38 -23.13 -6.41 4.49
N LYS A 39 -24.19 -7.19 4.68
CA LYS A 39 -25.32 -6.82 5.55
C LYS A 39 -24.88 -6.50 6.97
N LYS A 40 -23.95 -7.32 7.52
CA LYS A 40 -23.35 -7.10 8.84
C LYS A 40 -22.51 -5.83 8.86
N LEU A 41 -21.66 -5.60 7.87
CA LEU A 41 -20.85 -4.39 7.72
C LEU A 41 -21.73 -3.14 7.65
N ILE A 42 -22.79 -3.15 6.83
CA ILE A 42 -23.70 -2.02 6.71
C ILE A 42 -24.44 -1.73 8.02
N SER A 43 -24.81 -2.75 8.80
CA SER A 43 -25.39 -2.53 10.13
C SER A 43 -24.40 -1.88 11.12
N ASP A 44 -23.10 -2.06 10.90
CA ASP A 44 -22.00 -1.52 11.73
C ASP A 44 -21.30 -0.29 11.11
N LYS A 45 -21.78 0.20 9.98
CA LYS A 45 -21.08 1.23 9.18
C LYS A 45 -20.71 2.51 9.95
N ASN A 46 -21.51 2.91 10.93
CA ASN A 46 -21.24 4.10 11.75
C ASN A 46 -20.02 3.94 12.66
N ASN A 47 -19.55 2.71 12.89
CA ASN A 47 -18.33 2.39 13.63
C ASN A 47 -17.10 2.22 12.74
N ILE A 48 -17.26 2.34 11.42
CA ILE A 48 -16.17 2.14 10.44
C ILE A 48 -15.75 3.51 9.91
N SER A 49 -14.87 4.19 10.63
CA SER A 49 -14.40 5.55 10.30
C SER A 49 -13.73 5.65 8.90
N LEU A 50 -13.27 4.52 8.34
CA LEU A 50 -12.73 4.49 6.98
C LEU A 50 -13.77 4.90 5.93
N LEU A 51 -15.05 4.67 6.16
CA LEU A 51 -16.12 5.02 5.20
C LEU A 51 -16.31 6.53 5.06
N ASP A 52 -15.88 7.32 6.05
CA ASP A 52 -15.96 8.78 6.04
C ASP A 52 -14.61 9.47 5.81
N ILE A 53 -13.51 8.71 5.70
CA ILE A 53 -12.16 9.25 5.68
C ILE A 53 -11.92 10.23 4.53
N CYS A 54 -12.58 10.03 3.38
CA CYS A 54 -12.50 10.91 2.22
C CYS A 54 -13.31 12.21 2.37
N ASN A 55 -14.01 12.40 3.47
CA ASN A 55 -14.75 13.63 3.80
C ASN A 55 -14.06 14.45 4.92
N ASP A 56 -12.88 14.04 5.37
CA ASP A 56 -12.12 14.74 6.42
C ASP A 56 -11.27 15.89 5.85
N ASP A 57 -11.94 17.02 5.58
CA ASP A 57 -11.30 18.23 5.05
C ASP A 57 -10.19 18.76 5.97
N LEU A 58 -10.29 18.54 7.30
CA LEU A 58 -9.28 18.99 8.26
C LEU A 58 -7.99 18.19 8.12
N GLU A 59 -8.09 16.87 8.03
CA GLU A 59 -6.96 15.97 7.83
C GLU A 59 -6.20 16.31 6.53
N PHE A 60 -6.95 16.60 5.45
CA PHE A 60 -6.37 16.99 4.16
C PHE A 60 -5.68 18.34 4.21
N LYS A 61 -6.30 19.31 4.88
CA LYS A 61 -5.71 20.64 5.08
C LYS A 61 -4.42 20.55 5.89
N ILE A 62 -4.43 19.85 7.02
CA ILE A 62 -3.22 19.65 7.86
C ILE A 62 -2.11 19.00 7.02
N SER A 63 -2.41 17.94 6.29
CA SER A 63 -1.42 17.23 5.46
C SER A 63 -0.79 18.16 4.42
N LYS A 64 -1.61 18.99 3.76
CA LYS A 64 -1.17 19.96 2.75
C LYS A 64 -0.32 21.07 3.36
N ASP A 65 -0.77 21.65 4.47
CA ASP A 65 -0.07 22.76 5.12
C ASP A 65 1.33 22.32 5.62
N ILE A 66 1.43 21.15 6.23
CA ILE A 66 2.71 20.57 6.67
C ILE A 66 3.61 20.23 5.49
N ALA A 67 3.08 19.65 4.42
CA ALA A 67 3.88 19.34 3.22
C ALA A 67 4.42 20.62 2.58
N ILE A 68 3.63 21.70 2.47
CA ILE A 68 4.05 23.00 1.98
C ILE A 68 5.13 23.60 2.89
N GLU A 69 4.96 23.53 4.20
CA GLU A 69 5.96 24.01 5.16
C GLU A 69 7.30 23.28 4.94
N ILE A 70 7.27 21.96 4.86
CA ILE A 70 8.46 21.13 4.66
C ILE A 70 9.15 21.48 3.33
N SER A 71 8.40 21.54 2.22
CA SER A 71 8.96 21.80 0.89
C SER A 71 9.60 23.20 0.77
N ASN A 72 9.08 24.17 1.50
CA ASN A 72 9.63 25.54 1.49
C ASN A 72 10.92 25.70 2.30
N LYS A 73 11.14 24.82 3.28
CA LYS A 73 12.26 24.99 4.25
C LYS A 73 13.37 23.97 4.05
N TYR A 74 13.06 22.77 3.56
CA TYR A 74 13.98 21.63 3.57
C TYR A 74 14.16 21.02 2.18
N LYS A 75 15.31 20.38 1.98
CA LYS A 75 15.66 19.64 0.75
C LYS A 75 15.48 18.13 0.91
N LYS A 76 15.46 17.65 2.15
CA LYS A 76 15.30 16.23 2.48
C LYS A 76 14.24 16.05 3.54
N LEU A 77 13.50 14.95 3.42
CA LEU A 77 12.57 14.45 4.44
C LEU A 77 12.96 13.03 4.82
N ILE A 78 13.38 12.85 6.05
CA ILE A 78 13.65 11.53 6.64
C ILE A 78 12.40 11.09 7.40
N ILE A 79 11.88 9.90 7.09
CA ILE A 79 10.67 9.36 7.72
C ILE A 79 11.06 8.15 8.58
N PHE A 80 10.88 8.26 9.88
CA PHE A 80 10.99 7.17 10.83
C PHE A 80 9.62 6.57 11.10
N GLY A 81 9.41 5.34 10.66
CA GLY A 81 8.14 4.63 10.83
C GLY A 81 8.24 3.20 10.28
N ILE A 82 7.50 2.27 10.84
CA ILE A 82 7.53 0.86 10.42
C ILE A 82 6.12 0.33 10.18
N GLY A 83 5.98 -0.63 9.29
CA GLY A 83 4.69 -1.22 8.94
C GLY A 83 3.69 -0.18 8.44
N GLY A 84 2.52 -0.08 9.05
CA GLY A 84 1.47 0.87 8.67
C GLY A 84 1.88 2.35 8.77
N SER A 85 2.92 2.67 9.55
CA SER A 85 3.47 4.02 9.64
C SER A 85 4.45 4.37 8.50
N SER A 86 4.70 3.44 7.57
CA SER A 86 5.64 3.60 6.45
C SER A 86 5.04 3.11 5.12
N LEU A 87 4.51 1.88 5.08
CA LEU A 87 4.15 1.19 3.84
C LEU A 87 3.09 1.92 3.00
N GLY A 88 2.11 2.58 3.63
CA GLY A 88 1.14 3.41 2.91
C GLY A 88 1.81 4.60 2.22
N GLY A 89 2.69 5.32 2.93
CA GLY A 89 3.48 6.41 2.37
C GLY A 89 4.38 5.94 1.23
N GLN A 90 5.08 4.82 1.40
CA GLN A 90 5.91 4.22 0.36
C GLN A 90 5.09 3.82 -0.88
N ALA A 91 3.88 3.26 -0.70
CA ALA A 91 3.00 2.89 -1.81
C ALA A 91 2.59 4.12 -2.63
N LEU A 92 2.26 5.24 -1.97
CA LEU A 92 1.92 6.48 -2.66
C LEU A 92 3.15 7.10 -3.35
N CYS A 93 4.26 7.26 -2.63
CA CYS A 93 5.49 7.84 -3.18
C CYS A 93 6.04 6.98 -4.34
N GLY A 94 6.01 5.66 -4.22
CA GLY A 94 6.42 4.72 -5.26
C GLY A 94 5.66 4.88 -6.56
N SER A 95 4.40 5.35 -6.51
CA SER A 95 3.60 5.62 -7.71
C SER A 95 4.17 6.75 -8.59
N ARG A 96 5.12 7.53 -8.06
CA ARG A 96 5.82 8.64 -8.73
C ARG A 96 7.29 8.35 -9.04
N PHE A 97 7.75 7.13 -8.91
CA PHE A 97 9.16 6.74 -8.94
C PHE A 97 9.99 7.45 -10.04
N TYR A 98 9.53 7.44 -11.28
CA TYR A 98 10.28 8.09 -12.37
C TYR A 98 10.09 9.60 -12.44
N GLN A 99 8.93 10.12 -12.03
CA GLN A 99 8.68 11.57 -11.99
C GLN A 99 9.48 12.24 -10.88
N TYR A 100 9.70 11.52 -9.79
CA TYR A 100 10.54 11.95 -8.66
C TYR A 100 11.99 12.20 -9.09
N LEU A 101 12.54 11.36 -9.97
CA LEU A 101 13.91 11.52 -10.49
C LEU A 101 14.06 12.72 -11.43
N SER A 102 12.98 13.21 -12.01
CA SER A 102 13.01 14.30 -13.02
C SER A 102 12.63 15.67 -12.46
N SER A 103 12.08 15.76 -11.25
CA SER A 103 11.60 17.01 -10.64
C SER A 103 12.57 17.54 -9.59
N GLN A 104 12.59 18.88 -9.40
CA GLN A 104 13.30 19.54 -8.27
C GLN A 104 12.53 19.33 -6.95
N THR A 105 12.07 18.10 -6.69
CA THR A 105 11.32 17.77 -5.49
C THR A 105 12.26 17.47 -4.33
N ILE A 106 11.71 17.58 -3.13
CA ILE A 106 12.40 17.19 -1.90
C ILE A 106 12.75 15.69 -1.95
N GLU A 107 13.95 15.32 -1.53
CA GLU A 107 14.37 13.93 -1.39
C GLU A 107 13.69 13.30 -0.17
N ILE A 108 12.95 12.20 -0.38
CA ILE A 108 12.24 11.48 0.69
C ILE A 108 12.89 10.14 0.94
N ILE A 109 13.29 9.89 2.19
CA ILE A 109 13.94 8.66 2.61
C ILE A 109 13.14 8.03 3.75
N PHE A 110 12.61 6.84 3.50
CA PHE A 110 11.95 6.03 4.52
C PHE A 110 12.98 5.15 5.24
N ILE A 111 13.06 5.29 6.55
CA ILE A 111 13.88 4.45 7.42
C ILE A 111 12.93 3.57 8.25
N ASP A 112 12.55 2.45 7.68
CA ASP A 112 11.56 1.53 8.24
C ASP A 112 12.18 0.27 8.88
N ASN A 113 13.51 0.25 9.02
CA ASN A 113 14.24 -0.80 9.71
C ASN A 113 15.46 -0.23 10.45
N LEU A 114 15.98 -0.99 11.42
CA LEU A 114 17.17 -0.60 12.16
C LEU A 114 18.44 -1.03 11.42
N HIS A 115 19.31 -0.06 11.11
CA HIS A 115 20.59 -0.27 10.46
C HIS A 115 21.74 0.03 11.43
N TYR A 116 21.99 -0.87 12.39
CA TYR A 116 22.88 -0.64 13.50
C TYR A 116 24.35 -0.33 13.09
N HIS A 117 24.82 -0.82 11.96
CA HIS A 117 26.18 -0.51 11.48
C HIS A 117 26.31 0.87 10.84
N ASN A 118 25.31 1.29 10.08
CA ASN A 118 25.45 2.43 9.19
C ASN A 118 24.60 3.64 9.58
N PHE A 119 23.84 3.55 10.68
CA PHE A 119 22.93 4.63 11.05
C PHE A 119 23.65 5.93 11.38
N ASN A 120 24.81 5.85 12.11
CA ASN A 120 25.63 7.03 12.38
C ASN A 120 26.23 7.61 11.09
N ILE A 121 26.75 6.77 10.19
CA ILE A 121 27.27 7.21 8.89
C ILE A 121 26.18 7.89 8.07
N PHE A 122 24.95 7.37 8.13
CA PHE A 122 23.81 8.01 7.50
C PHE A 122 23.55 9.41 8.07
N LEU A 123 23.53 9.57 9.40
CA LEU A 123 23.34 10.86 10.06
C LEU A 123 24.47 11.85 9.76
N GLU A 124 25.73 11.39 9.69
CA GLU A 124 26.92 12.21 9.35
C GLU A 124 26.81 12.81 7.93
N ASN A 125 26.08 12.17 7.02
CA ASN A 125 25.86 12.65 5.66
C ASN A 125 24.62 13.56 5.51
N LEU A 126 23.93 13.88 6.60
CA LEU A 126 22.80 14.80 6.59
C LEU A 126 23.23 16.20 7.00
N ASP A 127 22.76 17.19 6.28
CA ASP A 127 22.80 18.58 6.72
C ASP A 127 21.54 18.87 7.55
N PHE A 128 21.72 19.12 8.84
CA PHE A 128 20.63 19.37 9.80
C PHE A 128 19.72 20.52 9.36
N THR A 129 20.29 21.57 8.77
CA THR A 129 19.54 22.78 8.40
C THR A 129 18.64 22.61 7.20
N SER A 130 18.94 21.66 6.33
CA SER A 130 18.19 21.36 5.10
C SER A 130 17.42 20.03 5.16
N THR A 131 17.42 19.36 6.33
CA THR A 131 16.75 18.06 6.53
C THR A 131 15.61 18.16 7.53
N ALA A 132 14.40 17.72 7.12
CA ALA A 132 13.28 17.50 8.02
C ALA A 132 13.21 16.04 8.47
N PHE A 133 12.74 15.80 9.70
CA PHE A 133 12.56 14.48 10.28
C PHE A 133 11.10 14.29 10.66
N LEU A 134 10.41 13.35 10.02
CA LEU A 134 9.02 12.99 10.31
C LEU A 134 8.98 11.64 11.03
N THR A 135 8.62 11.65 12.30
CA THR A 135 8.55 10.45 13.13
C THR A 135 7.10 10.02 13.31
N ILE A 136 6.78 8.79 12.87
CA ILE A 136 5.41 8.27 12.80
C ILE A 136 5.28 7.02 13.66
N SER A 137 4.46 7.09 14.69
CA SER A 137 4.07 5.90 15.48
C SER A 137 2.70 6.15 16.12
N LYS A 138 1.66 5.46 15.65
CA LYS A 138 0.30 5.59 16.19
C LYS A 138 0.28 5.48 17.72
N SER A 139 0.81 4.39 18.26
CA SER A 139 0.87 4.16 19.73
C SER A 139 1.93 4.99 20.45
N GLY A 140 2.85 5.64 19.73
CA GLY A 140 4.01 6.32 20.29
C GLY A 140 4.97 5.43 21.07
N LYS A 141 4.91 4.08 20.89
CA LYS A 141 5.65 3.08 21.68
C LYS A 141 6.44 2.08 20.84
N THR A 142 6.54 2.29 19.53
CA THR A 142 7.24 1.40 18.60
C THR A 142 8.75 1.45 18.87
N LEU A 143 9.36 0.31 19.16
CA LEU A 143 10.77 0.24 19.60
C LEU A 143 11.71 0.80 18.54
N GLU A 144 11.56 0.39 17.30
CA GLU A 144 12.40 0.79 16.19
C GLU A 144 12.34 2.31 15.96
N THR A 145 11.13 2.85 15.89
CA THR A 145 10.89 4.28 15.69
C THR A 145 11.43 5.12 16.84
N LEU A 146 11.23 4.69 18.09
CA LEU A 146 11.77 5.37 19.27
C LEU A 146 13.30 5.32 19.27
N SER A 147 13.91 4.19 18.92
CA SER A 147 15.36 4.07 18.86
C SER A 147 15.95 5.03 17.82
N GLN A 148 15.34 5.10 16.63
CA GLN A 148 15.79 5.98 15.55
C GLN A 148 15.73 7.46 15.95
N ILE A 149 14.61 7.92 16.49
CA ILE A 149 14.47 9.33 16.87
C ILE A 149 15.40 9.71 18.06
N LEU A 150 15.55 8.83 19.04
CA LEU A 150 16.43 9.09 20.19
C LEU A 150 17.91 9.20 19.78
N VAL A 151 18.38 8.29 18.93
CA VAL A 151 19.76 8.36 18.38
C VAL A 151 19.93 9.60 17.52
N THR A 152 18.95 9.97 16.70
CA THR A 152 18.99 11.17 15.86
C THR A 152 19.07 12.45 16.72
N GLN A 153 18.27 12.54 17.78
CA GLN A 153 18.32 13.68 18.70
C GLN A 153 19.66 13.82 19.42
N ASP A 154 20.23 12.71 19.88
CA ASP A 154 21.53 12.74 20.55
C ASP A 154 22.65 13.14 19.58
N PHE A 155 22.62 12.61 18.37
CA PHE A 155 23.57 12.96 17.31
C PHE A 155 23.55 14.46 16.98
N PHE A 156 22.37 15.04 16.77
CA PHE A 156 22.19 16.47 16.45
C PHE A 156 21.98 17.37 17.67
N LYS A 157 22.32 16.91 18.88
CA LYS A 157 22.06 17.66 20.11
C LYS A 157 22.60 19.10 20.08
N LYS A 158 23.83 19.30 19.59
CA LYS A 158 24.45 20.64 19.51
C LYS A 158 23.73 21.54 18.50
N ASP A 159 23.25 20.97 17.40
CA ASP A 159 22.49 21.71 16.38
C ASP A 159 21.13 22.11 16.93
N ILE A 160 20.45 21.19 17.62
CA ILE A 160 19.18 21.45 18.29
C ILE A 160 19.31 22.54 19.34
N GLU A 161 20.35 22.50 20.18
CA GLU A 161 20.64 23.54 21.21
C GLU A 161 20.87 24.92 20.58
N LYS A 162 21.50 24.97 19.40
CA LYS A 162 21.88 26.22 18.72
C LYS A 162 20.79 26.77 17.80
N LEU A 163 20.07 25.90 17.09
CA LEU A 163 19.18 26.26 15.99
C LEU A 163 17.70 25.97 16.29
N GLY A 164 17.40 25.20 17.35
CA GLY A 164 16.07 24.72 17.64
C GLY A 164 15.76 23.38 16.97
N ALA A 165 14.51 22.91 17.09
CA ALA A 165 14.04 21.62 16.60
C ALA A 165 12.88 21.75 15.59
N GLU A 166 12.79 22.88 14.88
CA GLU A 166 11.67 23.17 13.96
C GLU A 166 11.57 22.17 12.80
N ASN A 167 12.66 21.49 12.50
CA ASN A 167 12.73 20.45 11.47
C ASN A 167 12.24 19.05 11.93
N PHE A 168 11.81 18.91 13.20
CA PHE A 168 11.21 17.67 13.69
C PHE A 168 9.68 17.76 13.68
N TYR A 169 9.05 16.73 13.10
CA TYR A 169 7.60 16.54 12.97
C TYR A 169 7.21 15.19 13.56
N PHE A 170 6.08 15.14 14.24
CA PHE A 170 5.65 13.92 14.94
C PHE A 170 4.19 13.60 14.61
N ILE A 171 3.91 12.37 14.14
CA ILE A 171 2.55 11.85 13.98
C ILE A 171 2.35 10.74 15.01
N THR A 172 1.44 10.97 15.95
CA THR A 172 1.06 10.01 17.00
C THR A 172 -0.34 10.31 17.53
N GLU A 173 -0.95 9.36 18.23
CA GLU A 173 -2.20 9.64 18.95
C GLU A 173 -1.99 10.72 20.00
N ASP A 174 -3.00 11.56 20.22
CA ASP A 174 -3.00 12.56 21.28
C ASP A 174 -3.28 11.91 22.65
N SER A 175 -2.42 10.98 23.02
CA SER A 175 -2.45 10.26 24.29
C SER A 175 -1.04 10.19 24.86
N LYS A 176 -0.94 10.00 26.19
CA LYS A 176 0.37 9.89 26.86
C LYS A 176 1.19 8.74 26.30
N SER A 177 2.35 9.06 25.74
CA SER A 177 3.26 8.07 25.14
C SER A 177 4.68 8.60 25.09
N PRO A 178 5.72 7.72 25.03
CA PRO A 178 7.12 8.16 24.89
C PRO A 178 7.36 9.09 23.70
N LEU A 179 6.72 8.86 22.56
CA LEU A 179 6.91 9.73 21.39
C LEU A 179 6.30 11.12 21.60
N LYS A 180 5.16 11.21 22.30
CA LYS A 180 4.59 12.51 22.68
C LYS A 180 5.48 13.23 23.68
N ASP A 181 6.00 12.54 24.69
CA ASP A 181 6.93 13.13 25.65
C ASP A 181 8.21 13.65 24.94
N ILE A 182 8.71 12.96 23.91
CA ILE A 182 9.83 13.41 23.07
C ILE A 182 9.46 14.69 22.31
N ALA A 183 8.28 14.74 21.68
CA ALA A 183 7.80 15.93 20.98
C ALA A 183 7.67 17.13 21.92
N ASP A 184 7.10 16.92 23.11
CA ASP A 184 6.92 17.96 24.12
C ASP A 184 8.28 18.49 24.62
N ASN A 185 9.27 17.63 24.86
CA ASN A 185 10.63 18.02 25.25
C ASN A 185 11.32 18.87 24.17
N LEU A 186 11.06 18.60 22.90
CA LEU A 186 11.53 19.39 21.76
C LEU A 186 10.69 20.64 21.51
N LYS A 187 9.62 20.85 22.29
CA LYS A 187 8.61 21.93 22.11
C LYS A 187 7.96 21.88 20.71
N ARG A 188 7.73 20.68 20.20
CA ARG A 188 7.08 20.48 18.89
C ARG A 188 5.65 20.00 19.07
N PRO A 189 4.67 20.60 18.36
CA PRO A 189 3.31 20.06 18.34
C PRO A 189 3.30 18.71 17.65
N ILE A 190 2.39 17.83 18.09
CA ILE A 190 2.09 16.60 17.35
C ILE A 190 1.07 16.88 16.25
N ILE A 191 1.15 16.11 15.17
CA ILE A 191 0.11 15.93 14.18
C ILE A 191 -0.74 14.75 14.66
N PRO A 192 -2.02 14.93 15.03
CA PRO A 192 -2.80 13.86 15.64
C PRO A 192 -3.04 12.70 14.67
N HIS A 193 -2.69 11.49 15.08
CA HIS A 193 -3.12 10.28 14.36
C HIS A 193 -4.48 9.84 14.90
N SER A 194 -5.44 9.60 13.99
CA SER A 194 -6.76 9.10 14.39
C SER A 194 -6.64 7.76 15.12
N ASN A 195 -7.25 7.65 16.30
CA ASN A 195 -7.32 6.41 17.06
C ASN A 195 -8.22 5.35 16.40
N GLN A 196 -9.14 5.79 15.53
CA GLN A 196 -10.11 4.94 14.83
C GLN A 196 -9.56 4.34 13.54
N ILE A 197 -8.46 4.90 13.00
CA ILE A 197 -7.84 4.39 11.78
C ILE A 197 -6.61 3.55 12.14
N GLY A 198 -6.61 2.26 11.79
CA GLY A 198 -5.45 1.38 11.95
C GLY A 198 -4.30 1.76 11.01
N GLY A 199 -3.04 1.48 11.38
CA GLY A 199 -1.87 1.85 10.58
C GLY A 199 -1.93 1.37 9.13
N ARG A 200 -2.34 0.12 8.88
CA ARG A 200 -2.46 -0.45 7.53
C ARG A 200 -3.59 0.17 6.69
N TYR A 201 -4.52 0.90 7.34
CA TYR A 201 -5.61 1.64 6.71
C TYR A 201 -5.33 3.15 6.57
N SER A 202 -4.11 3.62 6.92
CA SER A 202 -3.78 5.05 7.03
C SER A 202 -3.37 5.72 5.71
N CYS A 203 -3.61 5.10 4.55
CA CYS A 203 -3.25 5.66 3.24
C CYS A 203 -3.93 7.01 2.95
N PHE A 204 -5.08 7.29 3.55
CA PHE A 204 -5.83 8.54 3.42
C PHE A 204 -5.70 9.46 4.65
N THR A 205 -4.61 9.33 5.40
CA THR A 205 -4.29 10.20 6.53
C THR A 205 -2.95 10.91 6.32
N SER A 206 -2.62 11.85 7.19
CA SER A 206 -1.35 12.59 7.20
C SER A 206 -0.12 11.66 7.16
N VAL A 207 -0.25 10.43 7.68
CA VAL A 207 0.80 9.40 7.64
C VAL A 207 1.33 9.15 6.23
N ALA A 208 0.43 9.02 5.27
CA ALA A 208 0.80 8.74 3.87
C ALA A 208 0.69 9.98 2.98
N MET A 209 -0.25 10.90 3.27
CA MET A 209 -0.49 12.06 2.41
C MET A 209 0.60 13.11 2.47
N ILE A 210 1.25 13.35 3.63
CA ILE A 210 2.35 14.32 3.71
C ILE A 210 3.47 13.96 2.73
N PRO A 211 4.09 12.75 2.78
CA PRO A 211 5.10 12.40 1.81
C PRO A 211 4.57 12.32 0.37
N ALA A 212 3.32 11.91 0.16
CA ALA A 212 2.72 11.83 -1.16
C ALA A 212 2.60 13.21 -1.85
N ILE A 213 2.16 14.23 -1.13
CA ILE A 213 2.09 15.61 -1.63
C ILE A 213 3.47 16.09 -2.07
N LEU A 214 4.51 15.80 -1.29
CA LEU A 214 5.88 16.18 -1.60
C LEU A 214 6.43 15.51 -2.86
N THR A 215 5.89 14.36 -3.27
CA THR A 215 6.22 13.70 -4.55
C THR A 215 5.37 14.20 -5.72
N GLY A 216 4.49 15.17 -5.51
CA GLY A 216 3.64 15.76 -6.55
C GLY A 216 2.35 14.99 -6.86
N ILE A 217 1.89 14.14 -5.95
CA ILE A 217 0.55 13.52 -6.08
C ILE A 217 -0.52 14.61 -5.93
N ASN A 218 -1.47 14.64 -6.85
CA ASN A 218 -2.65 15.47 -6.74
C ASN A 218 -3.62 14.86 -5.72
N ILE A 219 -3.51 15.31 -4.47
CA ILE A 219 -4.31 14.77 -3.36
C ILE A 219 -5.81 14.92 -3.59
N SER A 220 -6.27 15.99 -4.24
CA SER A 220 -7.70 16.15 -4.54
C SER A 220 -8.22 15.06 -5.49
N GLU A 221 -7.46 14.70 -6.52
CA GLU A 221 -7.83 13.59 -7.41
C GLU A 221 -7.72 12.23 -6.71
N TYR A 222 -6.68 12.04 -5.88
CA TYR A 222 -6.51 10.83 -5.07
C TYR A 222 -7.70 10.60 -4.14
N ILE A 223 -8.14 11.62 -3.41
CA ILE A 223 -9.31 11.58 -2.50
C ILE A 223 -10.60 11.30 -3.28
N LYS A 224 -10.79 11.96 -4.44
CA LYS A 224 -11.95 11.68 -5.32
C LYS A 224 -12.00 10.21 -5.72
N GLY A 225 -10.84 9.60 -6.00
CA GLY A 225 -10.74 8.18 -6.30
C GLY A 225 -11.21 7.31 -5.14
N GLY A 226 -10.72 7.57 -3.93
CA GLY A 226 -11.16 6.85 -2.73
C GLY A 226 -12.66 7.00 -2.48
N LYS A 227 -13.18 8.24 -2.59
CA LYS A 227 -14.60 8.53 -2.41
C LYS A 227 -15.46 7.80 -3.45
N ASN A 228 -15.04 7.74 -4.72
CA ASN A 228 -15.77 7.05 -5.78
C ASN A 228 -15.99 5.56 -5.45
N ILE A 229 -14.99 4.91 -4.87
CA ILE A 229 -15.10 3.50 -4.43
C ILE A 229 -16.02 3.36 -3.21
N ILE A 230 -15.92 4.24 -2.22
CA ILE A 230 -16.81 4.24 -1.05
C ILE A 230 -18.27 4.41 -1.49
N ASP A 231 -18.54 5.42 -2.33
CA ASP A 231 -19.88 5.72 -2.80
C ASP A 231 -20.48 4.55 -3.61
N ASN A 232 -19.68 3.92 -4.50
CA ASN A 232 -20.10 2.73 -5.22
C ASN A 232 -20.39 1.57 -4.27
N PHE A 233 -19.52 1.32 -3.29
CA PHE A 233 -19.69 0.23 -2.34
C PHE A 233 -20.97 0.38 -1.50
N LEU A 234 -21.28 1.60 -1.07
CA LEU A 234 -22.46 1.86 -0.24
C LEU A 234 -23.77 1.89 -1.03
N ASN A 235 -23.74 2.33 -2.29
CA ASN A 235 -24.94 2.53 -3.10
C ASN A 235 -25.30 1.33 -3.98
N GLU A 236 -24.30 0.61 -4.52
CA GLU A 236 -24.51 -0.47 -5.51
C GLU A 236 -24.51 -1.87 -4.86
N ALA A 237 -24.19 -1.98 -3.55
CA ALA A 237 -24.21 -3.24 -2.80
C ALA A 237 -23.55 -4.42 -3.58
N GLU A 238 -24.33 -5.41 -3.99
CA GLU A 238 -23.87 -6.61 -4.70
C GLU A 238 -23.29 -6.32 -6.10
N ASP A 239 -23.66 -5.20 -6.71
CA ASP A 239 -23.12 -4.75 -7.99
C ASP A 239 -21.80 -3.98 -7.85
N SER A 240 -21.40 -3.62 -6.63
CA SER A 240 -20.17 -2.87 -6.39
C SER A 240 -18.91 -3.67 -6.78
N MET A 241 -17.86 -2.93 -7.18
CA MET A 241 -16.54 -3.51 -7.47
C MET A 241 -15.95 -4.25 -6.26
N VAL A 242 -16.13 -3.68 -5.07
CA VAL A 242 -15.65 -4.25 -3.80
C VAL A 242 -16.32 -5.60 -3.52
N PHE A 243 -17.64 -5.69 -3.71
CA PHE A 243 -18.37 -6.95 -3.51
C PHE A 243 -17.88 -8.04 -4.47
N LYS A 244 -17.75 -7.70 -5.74
CA LYS A 244 -17.28 -8.62 -6.80
C LYS A 244 -15.85 -9.10 -6.51
N GLY A 245 -14.96 -8.19 -6.13
CA GLY A 245 -13.59 -8.52 -5.76
C GLY A 245 -13.50 -9.45 -4.55
N ALA A 246 -14.23 -9.12 -3.48
CA ALA A 246 -14.31 -9.95 -2.27
C ALA A 246 -14.88 -11.34 -2.56
N SER A 247 -15.90 -11.45 -3.44
CA SER A 247 -16.47 -12.74 -3.84
C SER A 247 -15.45 -13.63 -4.54
N ILE A 248 -14.62 -13.05 -5.43
CA ILE A 248 -13.55 -13.78 -6.12
C ILE A 248 -12.49 -14.29 -5.12
N ILE A 249 -12.01 -13.43 -4.20
CA ILE A 249 -11.04 -13.82 -3.18
C ILE A 249 -11.62 -14.91 -2.27
N LYS A 250 -12.87 -14.76 -1.84
CA LYS A 250 -13.55 -15.75 -1.00
C LYS A 250 -13.68 -17.09 -1.70
N ALA A 251 -14.05 -17.09 -2.99
CA ALA A 251 -14.13 -18.31 -3.80
C ALA A 251 -12.75 -18.99 -3.92
N ALA A 252 -11.69 -18.21 -4.10
CA ALA A 252 -10.32 -18.74 -4.11
C ALA A 252 -9.95 -19.40 -2.78
N MET A 253 -10.24 -18.77 -1.65
CA MET A 253 -10.03 -19.36 -0.32
C MET A 253 -10.84 -20.66 -0.14
N ASP A 254 -12.10 -20.66 -0.54
CA ASP A 254 -13.00 -21.83 -0.41
C ASP A 254 -12.61 -22.97 -1.37
N SER A 255 -11.88 -22.66 -2.45
CA SER A 255 -11.26 -23.64 -3.36
C SER A 255 -10.00 -24.29 -2.77
N GLY A 256 -9.51 -23.84 -1.61
CA GLY A 256 -8.32 -24.39 -0.95
C GLY A 256 -7.00 -23.78 -1.40
N TYR A 257 -7.01 -22.68 -2.16
CA TYR A 257 -5.78 -21.93 -2.45
C TYR A 257 -5.22 -21.34 -1.16
N SER A 258 -3.96 -21.64 -0.88
CA SER A 258 -3.27 -21.19 0.35
C SER A 258 -2.39 -19.96 0.14
N ASN A 259 -2.10 -19.62 -1.12
CA ASN A 259 -1.25 -18.52 -1.49
C ASN A 259 -1.97 -17.56 -2.44
N HIS A 260 -1.83 -16.27 -2.17
CA HIS A 260 -2.34 -15.20 -3.03
C HIS A 260 -1.17 -14.41 -3.62
N VAL A 261 -0.86 -14.64 -4.89
CA VAL A 261 0.21 -13.96 -5.60
C VAL A 261 -0.32 -12.65 -6.18
N PHE A 262 0.29 -11.54 -5.78
CA PHE A 262 -0.10 -10.20 -6.19
C PHE A 262 0.97 -9.61 -7.10
N ILE A 263 0.66 -9.43 -8.40
CA ILE A 263 1.61 -9.12 -9.47
C ILE A 263 1.16 -7.87 -10.26
N PRO A 264 1.60 -6.67 -9.91
CA PRO A 264 1.45 -5.52 -10.81
C PRO A 264 2.47 -5.60 -11.96
N TYR A 265 2.01 -5.29 -13.19
CA TYR A 265 2.86 -5.02 -14.36
C TYR A 265 3.16 -3.51 -14.52
N LEU A 266 2.88 -2.72 -13.47
CA LEU A 266 3.22 -1.32 -13.34
C LEU A 266 4.33 -1.17 -12.30
N GLN A 267 5.55 -0.81 -12.72
CA GLN A 267 6.69 -0.59 -11.81
C GLN A 267 6.34 0.33 -10.65
N ARG A 268 5.56 1.37 -10.90
CA ARG A 268 5.12 2.35 -9.90
C ARG A 268 4.19 1.78 -8.81
N LEU A 269 3.66 0.56 -8.98
CA LEU A 269 2.88 -0.14 -7.95
C LEU A 269 3.68 -1.19 -7.17
N TYR A 270 5.00 -1.25 -7.37
CA TYR A 270 5.83 -2.22 -6.64
C TYR A 270 5.70 -2.07 -5.13
N GLN A 271 5.79 -0.86 -4.60
CA GLN A 271 5.65 -0.63 -3.15
C GLN A 271 4.24 -0.92 -2.64
N THR A 272 3.23 -0.83 -3.48
CA THR A 272 1.85 -1.22 -3.14
C THR A 272 1.75 -2.70 -2.79
N THR A 273 2.62 -3.57 -3.35
CA THR A 273 2.64 -5.00 -3.01
C THR A 273 2.99 -5.25 -1.55
N TYR A 274 3.89 -4.45 -0.97
CA TYR A 274 4.29 -4.54 0.45
C TYR A 274 3.15 -4.07 1.36
N TRP A 275 2.53 -2.95 1.01
CA TRP A 275 1.37 -2.44 1.73
C TRP A 275 0.18 -3.42 1.68
N TYR A 276 -0.13 -3.95 0.49
CA TYR A 276 -1.20 -4.92 0.32
C TYR A 276 -0.96 -6.20 1.13
N ALA A 277 0.29 -6.69 1.13
CA ALA A 277 0.66 -7.87 1.92
C ALA A 277 0.41 -7.65 3.41
N GLN A 278 0.74 -6.48 3.97
CA GLN A 278 0.42 -6.15 5.36
C GLN A 278 -1.10 -6.03 5.57
N LEU A 279 -1.79 -5.29 4.69
CA LEU A 279 -3.24 -5.10 4.77
C LEU A 279 -3.96 -6.44 4.85
N PHE A 280 -3.66 -7.34 3.92
CA PHE A 280 -4.31 -8.64 3.82
C PHE A 280 -3.94 -9.57 5.00
N ALA A 281 -2.64 -9.73 5.26
CA ALA A 281 -2.15 -10.66 6.29
C ALA A 281 -2.61 -10.29 7.70
N GLU A 282 -2.43 -9.04 8.12
CA GLU A 282 -2.81 -8.62 9.49
C GLU A 282 -4.32 -8.56 9.69
N SER A 283 -5.08 -8.25 8.64
CA SER A 283 -6.53 -8.13 8.76
C SER A 283 -7.21 -9.50 8.77
N LEU A 284 -6.78 -10.42 7.91
CA LEU A 284 -7.47 -11.69 7.65
C LEU A 284 -6.76 -12.92 8.23
N GLY A 285 -5.43 -12.85 8.48
CA GLY A 285 -4.62 -13.96 8.97
C GLY A 285 -4.90 -14.32 10.43
N LYS A 286 -6.09 -14.80 10.72
CA LYS A 286 -6.58 -15.14 12.07
C LYS A 286 -7.32 -16.47 12.05
N ASN A 287 -7.34 -17.17 13.19
CA ASN A 287 -8.07 -18.44 13.35
C ASN A 287 -7.68 -19.52 12.32
N GLY A 288 -6.44 -19.51 11.82
CA GLY A 288 -5.97 -20.44 10.80
C GLY A 288 -6.54 -20.20 9.40
N MET A 289 -7.15 -19.03 9.17
CA MET A 289 -7.75 -18.66 7.89
C MET A 289 -6.89 -17.68 7.11
N ALA A 290 -7.31 -17.39 5.88
CA ALA A 290 -6.69 -16.56 4.85
C ALA A 290 -5.56 -17.23 4.07
N MET A 291 -5.26 -16.65 2.91
CA MET A 291 -4.13 -17.02 2.06
C MET A 291 -2.87 -16.23 2.47
N THR A 292 -1.69 -16.81 2.23
CA THR A 292 -0.42 -16.10 2.37
C THR A 292 -0.23 -15.12 1.19
N PRO A 293 -0.14 -13.81 1.41
CA PRO A 293 0.10 -12.88 0.33
C PRO A 293 1.57 -12.95 -0.13
N ILE A 294 1.78 -13.28 -1.40
CA ILE A 294 3.08 -13.31 -2.07
C ILE A 294 3.22 -12.05 -2.92
N LYS A 295 4.26 -11.27 -2.67
CA LYS A 295 4.61 -10.07 -3.42
C LYS A 295 5.40 -10.46 -4.66
N ALA A 296 4.98 -9.95 -5.81
CA ALA A 296 5.69 -10.11 -7.07
C ALA A 296 5.60 -8.83 -7.90
N LEU A 297 6.41 -8.74 -8.94
CA LEU A 297 6.42 -7.64 -9.90
C LEU A 297 6.57 -8.20 -11.32
N GLY A 298 5.66 -7.90 -12.20
CA GLY A 298 5.82 -8.16 -13.63
C GLY A 298 6.64 -7.03 -14.29
N SER A 299 7.61 -7.34 -15.12
CA SER A 299 8.06 -8.66 -15.62
C SER A 299 9.17 -9.30 -14.78
N VAL A 300 9.67 -8.65 -13.72
CA VAL A 300 10.82 -9.10 -12.92
C VAL A 300 10.64 -10.53 -12.41
N ASP A 301 9.52 -10.80 -11.77
CA ASP A 301 9.28 -12.11 -11.16
C ASP A 301 8.79 -13.18 -12.14
N GLN A 302 8.48 -12.80 -13.35
CA GLN A 302 8.37 -13.72 -14.49
C GLN A 302 9.71 -14.45 -14.77
N HIS A 303 10.83 -13.78 -14.50
CA HIS A 303 12.18 -14.36 -14.66
C HIS A 303 12.71 -15.04 -13.38
N SER A 304 11.96 -15.03 -12.28
CA SER A 304 12.40 -15.63 -11.02
C SER A 304 11.44 -16.68 -10.46
N GLN A 305 10.12 -16.50 -10.60
CA GLN A 305 9.10 -17.30 -9.91
C GLN A 305 8.15 -18.04 -10.86
N LEU A 306 8.09 -17.68 -12.14
CA LEU A 306 7.09 -18.22 -13.07
C LEU A 306 7.18 -19.75 -13.24
N GLN A 307 8.39 -20.34 -13.22
CA GLN A 307 8.57 -21.78 -13.26
C GLN A 307 7.80 -22.47 -12.11
N LEU A 308 7.90 -21.93 -10.89
CA LEU A 308 7.16 -22.45 -9.73
C LEU A 308 5.64 -22.30 -9.89
N TYR A 309 5.20 -21.21 -10.51
CA TYR A 309 3.78 -20.96 -10.72
C TYR A 309 3.15 -21.92 -11.73
N LEU A 310 3.90 -22.24 -12.79
CA LEU A 310 3.43 -23.10 -13.89
C LEU A 310 3.55 -24.61 -13.58
N ASP A 311 4.63 -25.05 -12.93
CA ASP A 311 4.96 -26.47 -12.78
C ASP A 311 5.04 -26.92 -11.31
N GLY A 312 4.99 -26.01 -10.35
CA GLY A 312 4.94 -26.30 -8.93
C GLY A 312 3.53 -26.62 -8.40
N PRO A 313 3.36 -26.65 -7.05
CA PRO A 313 2.06 -26.91 -6.43
C PRO A 313 0.99 -25.94 -6.90
N LYS A 314 -0.19 -26.46 -7.26
CA LYS A 314 -1.35 -25.68 -7.71
C LYS A 314 -2.16 -25.12 -6.54
N ASP A 315 -1.48 -24.43 -5.63
CA ASP A 315 -1.98 -23.88 -4.39
C ASP A 315 -2.06 -22.34 -4.40
N LYS A 316 -1.90 -21.72 -5.58
CA LYS A 316 -1.80 -20.28 -5.75
C LYS A 316 -2.98 -19.70 -6.53
N PHE A 317 -3.52 -18.63 -6.01
CA PHE A 317 -4.45 -17.72 -6.69
C PHE A 317 -3.69 -16.46 -7.10
N PHE A 318 -3.94 -15.94 -8.30
CA PHE A 318 -3.20 -14.82 -8.85
C PHE A 318 -4.07 -13.57 -8.99
N THR A 319 -3.54 -12.42 -8.58
CA THR A 319 -4.10 -11.10 -8.89
C THR A 319 -3.07 -10.31 -9.70
N PHE A 320 -3.40 -10.05 -10.97
CA PHE A 320 -2.63 -9.18 -11.83
C PHE A 320 -3.20 -7.77 -11.81
N ILE A 321 -2.31 -6.77 -11.75
CA ILE A 321 -2.67 -5.38 -12.05
C ILE A 321 -1.95 -5.03 -13.34
N THR A 322 -2.73 -4.71 -14.38
CA THR A 322 -2.25 -4.43 -15.74
C THR A 322 -2.70 -3.04 -16.21
N GLN A 323 -2.04 -2.53 -17.21
CA GLN A 323 -2.42 -1.28 -17.88
C GLN A 323 -2.29 -1.45 -19.39
N SER A 324 -3.12 -0.73 -20.16
CA SER A 324 -2.93 -0.55 -21.60
C SER A 324 -1.61 0.19 -21.83
N THR A 325 -0.64 -0.50 -22.43
CA THR A 325 0.72 0.03 -22.65
C THR A 325 1.12 0.03 -24.13
N GLU A 326 0.26 -0.52 -25.00
CA GLU A 326 0.49 -0.60 -26.44
C GLU A 326 0.77 0.78 -27.03
N ASP A 327 1.71 0.83 -27.92
CA ASP A 327 2.15 2.06 -28.62
C ASP A 327 2.69 3.17 -27.69
N LEU A 328 3.05 2.83 -26.43
CA LEU A 328 3.60 3.77 -25.45
C LEU A 328 5.12 3.65 -25.30
N GLY A 329 5.76 4.77 -24.96
CA GLY A 329 7.19 4.83 -24.68
C GLY A 329 8.08 5.00 -25.91
N ASN A 330 9.37 4.73 -25.76
CA ASN A 330 10.36 4.93 -26.81
C ASN A 330 10.32 3.78 -27.82
N GLU A 331 10.53 4.12 -29.10
CA GLU A 331 10.73 3.13 -30.16
C GLU A 331 11.97 2.30 -29.90
N ILE A 332 11.89 1.01 -30.26
CA ILE A 332 13.02 0.07 -30.19
C ILE A 332 13.73 0.09 -31.54
N ILE A 333 14.94 0.65 -31.58
CA ILE A 333 15.72 0.76 -32.80
C ILE A 333 16.73 -0.40 -32.87
N ILE A 334 16.62 -1.24 -33.89
CA ILE A 334 17.51 -2.38 -34.11
C ILE A 334 18.73 -1.94 -34.91
N PRO A 335 19.97 -2.08 -34.39
CA PRO A 335 21.17 -1.83 -35.19
C PRO A 335 21.30 -2.85 -36.34
N HIS A 336 21.82 -2.44 -37.50
CA HIS A 336 21.91 -3.25 -38.71
C HIS A 336 22.70 -4.57 -38.58
N ASN A 337 23.54 -4.70 -37.57
CA ASN A 337 24.39 -5.88 -37.33
C ASN A 337 23.85 -6.83 -36.26
N VAL A 338 22.63 -6.62 -35.77
CA VAL A 338 21.98 -7.53 -34.80
C VAL A 338 20.92 -8.34 -35.54
N GLN A 339 20.97 -9.68 -35.37
CA GLN A 339 20.05 -10.62 -36.00
C GLN A 339 19.14 -11.29 -34.97
N ASP A 340 18.13 -11.98 -35.46
CA ASP A 340 17.18 -12.78 -34.65
C ASP A 340 16.37 -11.99 -33.63
N ILE A 341 16.18 -10.69 -33.84
CA ILE A 341 15.35 -9.81 -33.01
C ILE A 341 14.32 -9.00 -33.82
N ASP A 342 13.93 -9.51 -35.00
CA ASP A 342 13.00 -8.83 -35.92
C ASP A 342 11.62 -8.57 -35.32
N TYR A 343 11.26 -9.31 -34.26
CA TYR A 343 10.03 -9.11 -33.50
C TYR A 343 10.00 -7.77 -32.74
N PHE A 344 11.09 -7.04 -32.66
CA PHE A 344 11.11 -5.67 -32.14
C PHE A 344 10.83 -4.59 -33.19
N ASN A 345 10.81 -4.95 -34.48
CA ASN A 345 10.54 -3.97 -35.56
C ASN A 345 9.18 -3.29 -35.35
N ASN A 346 9.19 -1.96 -35.39
CA ASN A 346 8.03 -1.09 -35.19
C ASN A 346 7.37 -1.20 -33.80
N ASN A 347 8.03 -1.83 -32.81
CA ASN A 347 7.55 -1.91 -31.47
C ASN A 347 8.18 -0.86 -30.53
N LYS A 348 7.44 -0.47 -29.51
CA LYS A 348 7.89 0.41 -28.43
C LYS A 348 8.08 -0.36 -27.14
N LEU A 349 8.64 0.26 -26.12
CA LEU A 349 8.82 -0.37 -24.80
C LEU A 349 7.48 -0.83 -24.17
N GLY A 350 6.39 -0.07 -24.44
CA GLY A 350 5.05 -0.42 -23.95
C GLY A 350 4.52 -1.70 -24.59
N ASP A 351 4.81 -1.95 -25.87
CA ASP A 351 4.39 -3.18 -26.57
C ASP A 351 5.06 -4.41 -25.96
N VAL A 352 6.33 -4.28 -25.52
CA VAL A 352 7.05 -5.37 -24.82
C VAL A 352 6.43 -5.66 -23.46
N ILE A 353 6.03 -4.64 -22.71
CA ILE A 353 5.32 -4.82 -21.43
C ILE A 353 3.96 -5.46 -21.67
N PHE A 354 3.22 -5.00 -22.68
CA PHE A 354 1.94 -5.60 -23.07
C PHE A 354 2.09 -7.08 -23.40
N ALA A 355 3.04 -7.42 -24.27
CA ALA A 355 3.30 -8.81 -24.66
C ALA A 355 3.67 -9.68 -23.43
N ASN A 356 4.49 -9.19 -22.52
CA ASN A 356 4.88 -9.90 -21.30
C ASN A 356 3.70 -10.13 -20.35
N GLN A 357 2.85 -9.13 -20.14
CA GLN A 357 1.69 -9.28 -19.25
C GLN A 357 0.66 -10.26 -19.83
N GLU A 358 0.32 -10.15 -21.13
CA GLU A 358 -0.66 -11.02 -21.75
C GLU A 358 -0.15 -12.46 -21.84
N SER A 359 1.07 -12.69 -22.31
CA SER A 359 1.64 -14.05 -22.41
C SER A 359 1.72 -14.75 -21.06
N THR A 360 2.05 -14.03 -19.98
CA THR A 360 2.11 -14.62 -18.63
C THR A 360 0.72 -15.00 -18.13
N ILE A 361 -0.26 -14.13 -18.32
CA ILE A 361 -1.66 -14.38 -17.93
C ILE A 361 -2.22 -15.57 -18.72
N GLU A 362 -2.07 -15.56 -20.05
CA GLU A 362 -2.53 -16.64 -20.92
C GLU A 362 -1.93 -17.98 -20.55
N THR A 363 -0.60 -18.02 -20.34
CA THR A 363 0.10 -19.25 -19.95
C THR A 363 -0.41 -19.81 -18.60
N LEU A 364 -0.69 -18.93 -17.61
CA LEU A 364 -1.26 -19.36 -16.34
C LEU A 364 -2.68 -19.92 -16.51
N ILE A 365 -3.51 -19.29 -17.36
CA ILE A 365 -4.88 -19.73 -17.64
C ILE A 365 -4.84 -21.11 -18.35
N GLU A 366 -3.95 -21.30 -19.32
CA GLU A 366 -3.75 -22.59 -20.01
C GLU A 366 -3.35 -23.70 -19.03
N GLN A 367 -2.59 -23.35 -17.99
CA GLN A 367 -2.23 -24.25 -16.89
C GLN A 367 -3.31 -24.35 -15.80
N LYS A 368 -4.54 -23.88 -16.09
CA LYS A 368 -5.71 -23.93 -15.21
C LYS A 368 -5.50 -23.19 -13.88
N CYS A 369 -4.65 -22.19 -13.85
CA CYS A 369 -4.49 -21.32 -12.69
C CYS A 369 -5.59 -20.23 -12.72
N PRO A 370 -6.33 -20.01 -11.63
CA PRO A 370 -7.30 -18.92 -11.59
C PRO A 370 -6.59 -17.57 -11.47
N VAL A 371 -6.98 -16.65 -12.35
CA VAL A 371 -6.40 -15.33 -12.46
C VAL A 371 -7.47 -14.26 -12.30
N ARG A 372 -7.31 -13.38 -11.33
CA ARG A 372 -8.03 -12.12 -11.23
C ARG A 372 -7.18 -11.04 -11.89
N ARG A 373 -7.74 -10.32 -12.85
CA ARG A 373 -7.12 -9.18 -13.51
C ARG A 373 -7.82 -7.89 -13.10
N ILE A 374 -7.05 -6.91 -12.66
CA ILE A 374 -7.43 -5.53 -12.45
C ILE A 374 -6.72 -4.72 -13.53
N HIS A 375 -7.49 -4.17 -14.49
CA HIS A 375 -6.94 -3.54 -15.67
C HIS A 375 -7.28 -2.06 -15.71
N PHE A 376 -6.27 -1.21 -15.96
CA PHE A 376 -6.37 0.23 -16.14
C PHE A 376 -6.14 0.59 -17.61
N GLU A 377 -7.00 1.43 -18.20
CA GLU A 377 -6.68 2.11 -19.45
C GLU A 377 -5.57 3.14 -19.23
N ASN A 378 -5.73 3.95 -18.19
CA ASN A 378 -4.75 4.95 -17.76
C ASN A 378 -4.66 4.96 -16.23
N PHE A 379 -3.44 5.00 -15.71
CA PHE A 379 -3.21 5.06 -14.28
C PHE A 379 -2.90 6.50 -13.84
N SER A 380 -3.83 7.11 -13.13
CA SER A 380 -3.79 8.48 -12.61
C SER A 380 -3.77 8.51 -11.07
N ASP A 381 -3.67 9.70 -10.48
CA ASP A 381 -3.80 9.86 -9.02
C ASP A 381 -5.20 9.48 -8.53
N LYS A 382 -6.25 9.71 -9.35
CA LYS A 382 -7.59 9.20 -9.08
C LYS A 382 -7.60 7.67 -9.07
N ALA A 383 -6.98 7.03 -10.06
CA ALA A 383 -6.86 5.58 -10.13
C ALA A 383 -6.10 4.99 -8.93
N LEU A 384 -5.05 5.67 -8.46
CA LEU A 384 -4.33 5.28 -7.24
C LEU A 384 -5.25 5.33 -6.01
N GLY A 385 -6.06 6.37 -5.87
CA GLY A 385 -7.04 6.48 -4.79
C GLY A 385 -8.11 5.38 -4.86
N GLU A 386 -8.62 5.12 -6.07
CA GLU A 386 -9.60 4.06 -6.30
C GLU A 386 -9.06 2.68 -5.90
N ILE A 387 -7.86 2.31 -6.35
CA ILE A 387 -7.32 0.96 -6.11
C ILE A 387 -6.96 0.72 -4.65
N LEU A 388 -6.40 1.72 -3.95
CA LEU A 388 -6.07 1.56 -2.54
C LEU A 388 -7.34 1.46 -1.68
N MET A 389 -8.36 2.28 -1.93
CA MET A 389 -9.64 2.18 -1.24
C MET A 389 -10.36 0.88 -1.55
N PHE A 390 -10.33 0.43 -2.80
CA PHE A 390 -10.88 -0.86 -3.22
C PHE A 390 -10.29 -2.00 -2.37
N PHE A 391 -8.96 -2.10 -2.24
CA PHE A 391 -8.33 -3.16 -1.45
C PHE A 391 -8.63 -3.06 0.05
N MET A 392 -8.72 -1.84 0.61
CA MET A 392 -9.09 -1.66 2.01
C MET A 392 -10.51 -2.16 2.27
N LEU A 393 -11.48 -1.75 1.47
CA LEU A 393 -12.87 -2.17 1.64
C LEU A 393 -13.09 -3.66 1.31
N GLU A 394 -12.43 -4.19 0.29
CA GLU A 394 -12.41 -5.62 -0.04
C GLU A 394 -11.94 -6.44 1.16
N THR A 395 -10.83 -6.03 1.78
CA THR A 395 -10.27 -6.71 2.96
C THR A 395 -11.20 -6.62 4.18
N ILE A 396 -11.82 -5.47 4.41
CA ILE A 396 -12.78 -5.29 5.50
C ILE A 396 -14.01 -6.19 5.27
N LEU A 397 -14.56 -6.17 4.05
CA LEU A 397 -15.74 -6.98 3.70
C LEU A 397 -15.47 -8.48 3.86
N LEU A 398 -14.29 -8.94 3.42
CA LEU A 398 -13.83 -10.32 3.67
C LEU A 398 -13.78 -10.64 5.16
N GLY A 399 -13.23 -9.75 5.99
CA GLY A 399 -13.21 -9.92 7.44
C GLY A 399 -14.61 -10.12 8.03
N TYR A 400 -15.58 -9.30 7.63
CA TYR A 400 -16.98 -9.44 8.05
C TYR A 400 -17.61 -10.75 7.57
N ALA A 401 -17.35 -11.15 6.31
CA ALA A 401 -17.84 -12.41 5.76
C ALA A 401 -17.25 -13.65 6.45
N MET A 402 -15.98 -13.58 6.86
CA MET A 402 -15.27 -14.64 7.59
C MET A 402 -15.52 -14.59 9.10
N ASN A 403 -16.31 -13.66 9.58
CA ASN A 403 -16.56 -13.41 11.01
C ASN A 403 -15.27 -13.16 11.82
N ILE A 404 -14.34 -12.39 11.23
CA ILE A 404 -13.08 -11.96 11.82
C ILE A 404 -13.11 -10.45 11.99
N ASN A 405 -12.52 -9.91 13.09
CA ASN A 405 -12.30 -8.47 13.22
C ASN A 405 -11.13 -8.05 12.30
N PRO A 406 -11.37 -7.28 11.21
CA PRO A 406 -10.30 -6.88 10.29
C PRO A 406 -9.42 -5.73 10.83
N PHE A 407 -9.77 -5.11 11.97
CA PHE A 407 -9.13 -3.89 12.47
C PHE A 407 -8.07 -4.14 13.54
N ASP A 408 -8.08 -5.29 14.20
CA ASP A 408 -7.11 -5.66 15.24
C ASP A 408 -6.00 -6.60 14.72
N GLN A 409 -4.98 -6.86 15.54
CA GLN A 409 -3.89 -7.82 15.29
C GLN A 409 -3.33 -8.38 16.62
N PRO A 410 -4.10 -9.14 17.39
CA PRO A 410 -3.72 -9.52 18.75
C PRO A 410 -2.46 -10.40 18.83
N ALA A 411 -2.18 -11.21 17.82
CA ALA A 411 -1.04 -12.13 17.83
C ALA A 411 0.33 -11.46 17.93
N VAL A 412 0.49 -10.23 17.43
CA VAL A 412 1.78 -9.54 17.41
C VAL A 412 2.18 -8.91 18.75
N GLU A 413 1.25 -8.74 19.69
CA GLU A 413 1.50 -8.07 20.98
C GLU A 413 2.47 -8.88 21.87
N THR A 414 2.38 -10.19 21.87
CA THR A 414 3.29 -11.07 22.65
C THR A 414 4.76 -10.84 22.26
N GLY A 415 5.06 -10.67 20.96
CA GLY A 415 6.42 -10.39 20.48
C GLY A 415 6.97 -9.06 21.00
N LYS A 416 6.14 -8.02 20.98
CA LYS A 416 6.52 -6.68 21.48
C LYS A 416 6.84 -6.68 22.97
N ILE A 417 6.03 -7.40 23.78
CA ILE A 417 6.27 -7.54 25.21
C ILE A 417 7.59 -8.28 25.47
N LYS A 418 7.84 -9.39 24.77
CA LYS A 418 9.08 -10.16 24.89
C LYS A 418 10.30 -9.33 24.53
N ALA A 419 10.27 -8.57 23.42
CA ALA A 419 11.38 -7.73 23.01
C ALA A 419 11.74 -6.68 24.08
N ARG A 420 10.75 -6.00 24.67
CA ARG A 420 10.99 -5.06 25.80
C ARG A 420 11.61 -5.74 27.00
N ASN A 421 11.13 -6.94 27.37
CA ASN A 421 11.64 -7.69 28.52
C ASN A 421 13.11 -8.12 28.31
N ILE A 422 13.51 -8.44 27.08
CA ILE A 422 14.90 -8.74 26.74
C ILE A 422 15.78 -7.50 26.94
N LEU A 423 15.36 -6.34 26.41
CA LEU A 423 16.10 -5.08 26.59
C LEU A 423 16.24 -4.70 28.07
N LEU A 424 15.21 -4.87 28.88
CA LEU A 424 15.26 -4.59 30.33
C LEU A 424 16.23 -5.51 31.08
N LYS A 425 16.44 -6.75 30.63
CA LYS A 425 17.41 -7.66 31.24
C LYS A 425 18.86 -7.28 30.95
N ASN A 426 19.11 -6.69 29.79
CA ASN A 426 20.45 -6.24 29.38
C ASN A 426 20.89 -4.95 30.12
N ASN A 427 19.96 -4.26 30.80
CA ASN A 427 20.26 -3.07 31.60
C ASN A 427 20.63 -3.41 33.08
N LYS A 428 20.73 -4.70 33.42
CA LYS A 428 21.22 -5.21 34.71
C LYS A 428 22.63 -5.76 34.58
#